data_d9cc0efa4913b8100c491c5638d86cad
#
_entry.id   d9cc0efa4913b8100c491c5638d86cad
#
_cell.length_a   1.000
_cell.length_b   1.000
_cell.length_c   1.000
_cell.angle_alpha   90.00
_cell.angle_beta   90.00
_cell.angle_gamma   90.00
#
_symmetry.space_group_name_H-M   'P 1'
#
loop_
_entity.id
_entity.type
_entity.pdbx_description
1 polymer ?
#
loop_
_entity_poly.entity_id
_entity_poly.type
_entity_poly.pdbx_seq_one_letter_code
_entity_poly.pdbx_strand_id
1 'polypeptide(L)'
;MAFTETTRQAIFKRDNYTCRACGYSNVYGRDLEADHIHPQALGGLDTVENGQCLCGTCNVSKGKVIMPSLRIRKPLGIDSKAEFDRVVFENQQVFKATIRDVKAGIKFSKRGKKILNPKGRG
;
A
#
# COMPACT_ATOMS: atom_id res chain seq x y z
N MET A 1 1.00 -3.44 18.09
CA MET A 1 0.24 -2.25 18.32
C MET A 1 -0.21 -1.64 17.07
N ALA A 2 -1.32 -1.03 17.12
CA ALA A 2 -1.83 -0.34 15.95
C ALA A 2 -1.31 1.09 15.93
N PHE A 3 -1.51 1.77 14.82
CA PHE A 3 -1.23 3.21 14.76
C PHE A 3 -2.12 3.94 15.76
N THR A 4 -1.60 5.00 16.35
CA THR A 4 -2.44 5.86 17.18
C THR A 4 -3.45 6.55 16.27
N GLU A 5 -4.51 7.09 16.86
CA GLU A 5 -5.52 7.78 16.06
C GLU A 5 -4.91 8.98 15.34
N THR A 6 -4.01 9.70 15.99
CA THR A 6 -3.34 10.84 15.36
C THR A 6 -2.55 10.40 14.13
N THR A 7 -1.78 9.31 14.27
CA THR A 7 -0.99 8.80 13.17
C THR A 7 -1.89 8.27 12.04
N ARG A 8 -2.96 7.58 12.42
CA ARG A 8 -3.90 7.04 11.46
C ARG A 8 -4.53 8.15 10.62
N GLN A 9 -4.97 9.23 11.28
CA GLN A 9 -5.55 10.35 10.56
C GLN A 9 -4.52 11.03 9.66
N ALA A 10 -3.27 11.12 10.10
CA ALA A 10 -2.21 11.70 9.28
C ALA A 10 -1.97 10.86 8.02
N ILE A 11 -2.03 9.54 8.15
CA ILE A 11 -1.88 8.64 7.01
C ILE A 11 -3.03 8.85 6.02
N PHE A 12 -4.26 8.88 6.52
CA PHE A 12 -5.43 9.07 5.67
C PHE A 12 -5.37 10.42 4.95
N LYS A 13 -5.02 11.47 5.69
CA LYS A 13 -4.97 12.80 5.13
C LYS A 13 -3.89 12.90 4.05
N ARG A 14 -2.70 12.35 4.33
CA ARG A 14 -1.63 12.35 3.35
C ARG A 14 -2.04 11.62 2.07
N ASP A 15 -2.79 10.53 2.21
CA ASP A 15 -3.20 9.71 1.08
C ASP A 15 -4.55 10.15 0.51
N ASN A 16 -5.05 11.31 0.94
CA ASN A 16 -6.28 11.90 0.42
C ASN A 16 -7.48 10.96 0.57
N TYR A 17 -7.52 10.22 1.68
CA TYR A 17 -8.61 9.28 1.97
C TYR A 17 -8.88 8.36 0.79
N THR A 18 -7.80 7.89 0.17
CA THR A 18 -7.87 7.07 -1.04
C THR A 18 -7.00 5.84 -0.88
N CYS A 19 -7.54 4.68 -1.19
CA CYS A 19 -6.77 3.44 -1.19
C CYS A 19 -5.65 3.55 -2.21
N ARG A 20 -4.43 3.37 -1.77
CA ARG A 20 -3.29 3.46 -2.69
C ARG A 20 -3.29 2.36 -3.73
N ALA A 21 -3.90 1.22 -3.43
CA ALA A 21 -3.86 0.10 -4.35
C ALA A 21 -4.93 0.19 -5.43
N CYS A 22 -6.18 0.45 -5.07
CA CYS A 22 -7.27 0.38 -6.04
C CYS A 22 -7.95 1.71 -6.34
N GLY A 23 -7.64 2.75 -5.59
CA GLY A 23 -8.22 4.06 -5.87
C GLY A 23 -9.56 4.33 -5.20
N TYR A 24 -10.10 3.37 -4.46
CA TYR A 24 -11.33 3.63 -3.72
C TYR A 24 -11.09 4.79 -2.75
N SER A 25 -12.03 5.71 -2.70
CA SER A 25 -11.89 6.84 -1.78
C SER A 25 -13.20 7.10 -1.06
N ASN A 26 -13.07 7.63 0.15
CA ASN A 26 -14.22 8.01 0.94
C ASN A 26 -13.76 9.10 1.91
N VAL A 27 -14.36 10.29 1.79
CA VAL A 27 -13.92 11.45 2.56
C VAL A 27 -14.10 11.26 4.07
N TYR A 28 -14.93 10.32 4.49
CA TYR A 28 -15.13 10.02 5.90
C TYR A 28 -14.29 8.85 6.37
N GLY A 29 -13.49 8.25 5.47
CA GLY A 29 -12.65 7.13 5.81
C GLY A 29 -13.36 5.79 5.91
N ARG A 30 -14.61 5.70 5.43
CA ARG A 30 -15.33 4.43 5.50
C ARG A 30 -14.66 3.38 4.65
N ASP A 31 -14.52 2.19 5.22
CA ASP A 31 -13.89 1.05 4.56
C ASP A 31 -12.44 1.32 4.19
N LEU A 32 -11.83 2.31 4.84
CA LEU A 32 -10.41 2.58 4.68
C LEU A 32 -9.69 2.21 5.96
N GLU A 33 -8.49 1.70 5.82
CA GLU A 33 -7.68 1.26 6.95
C GLU A 33 -6.25 1.77 6.79
N ALA A 34 -5.59 2.02 7.91
CA ALA A 34 -4.18 2.36 7.88
C ALA A 34 -3.40 1.06 7.95
N ASP A 35 -2.63 0.78 6.92
CA ASP A 35 -1.88 -0.45 6.80
C ASP A 35 -0.39 -0.18 6.97
N HIS A 36 0.32 -1.11 7.62
CA HIS A 36 1.77 -1.04 7.72
C HIS A 36 2.37 -1.55 6.43
N ILE A 37 3.09 -0.70 5.72
CA ILE A 37 3.75 -1.11 4.47
C ILE A 37 4.69 -2.26 4.76
N HIS A 38 5.53 -2.10 5.79
CA HIS A 38 6.32 -3.19 6.33
C HIS A 38 5.55 -3.67 7.57
N PRO A 39 5.02 -4.89 7.55
CA PRO A 39 4.12 -5.36 8.61
C PRO A 39 4.73 -5.28 9.99
N GLN A 40 3.92 -4.91 10.95
CA GLN A 40 4.36 -4.80 12.34
C GLN A 40 4.90 -6.14 12.86
N ALA A 41 4.26 -7.22 12.48
CA ALA A 41 4.69 -8.55 12.88
C ALA A 41 6.09 -8.88 12.40
N LEU A 42 6.58 -8.17 11.39
CA LEU A 42 7.89 -8.38 10.82
C LEU A 42 8.84 -7.23 11.16
N GLY A 43 8.50 -6.45 12.17
CA GLY A 43 9.37 -5.36 12.62
C GLY A 43 9.04 -3.99 12.08
N GLY A 44 7.92 -3.84 11.42
CA GLY A 44 7.53 -2.54 10.89
C GLY A 44 7.18 -1.54 11.98
N LEU A 45 7.50 -0.28 11.73
CA LEU A 45 7.28 0.78 12.72
C LEU A 45 5.89 1.39 12.58
N ASP A 46 5.43 2.01 13.69
CA ASP A 46 4.12 2.66 13.73
C ASP A 46 4.26 4.14 13.37
N THR A 47 4.88 4.41 12.23
CA THR A 47 5.13 5.78 11.79
C THR A 47 4.28 6.09 10.56
N VAL A 48 4.06 7.38 10.32
CA VAL A 48 3.32 7.81 9.14
C VAL A 48 4.01 7.30 7.88
N GLU A 49 5.35 7.34 7.87
CA GLU A 49 6.11 6.90 6.71
C GLU A 49 5.90 5.43 6.38
N ASN A 50 5.66 4.63 7.41
CA ASN A 50 5.42 3.20 7.21
C ASN A 50 3.94 2.88 7.09
N GLY A 51 3.09 3.89 6.98
CA GLY A 51 1.66 3.68 6.85
C GLY A 51 1.17 4.00 5.46
N GLN A 52 0.11 3.34 5.07
CA GLN A 52 -0.57 3.67 3.82
C GLN A 52 -2.06 3.40 3.98
N CYS A 53 -2.86 4.13 3.22
CA CYS A 53 -4.30 3.97 3.23
C CYS A 53 -4.67 2.86 2.25
N LEU A 54 -5.36 1.84 2.74
CA LEU A 54 -5.89 0.78 1.89
C LEU A 54 -7.36 0.57 2.23
N CYS A 55 -8.15 0.17 1.23
CA CYS A 55 -9.52 -0.25 1.54
C CYS A 55 -9.46 -1.64 2.19
N GLY A 56 -10.55 -2.03 2.83
CA GLY A 56 -10.58 -3.32 3.53
C GLY A 56 -10.25 -4.50 2.63
N THR A 57 -10.77 -4.48 1.41
CA THR A 57 -10.52 -5.58 0.46
C THR A 57 -9.04 -5.70 0.13
N CYS A 58 -8.40 -4.56 -0.18
CA CYS A 58 -6.98 -4.58 -0.51
C CYS A 58 -6.14 -4.94 0.70
N ASN A 59 -6.53 -4.47 1.88
CA ASN A 59 -5.80 -4.77 3.10
C ASN A 59 -5.83 -6.27 3.40
N VAL A 60 -6.99 -6.89 3.26
CA VAL A 60 -7.11 -8.34 3.45
C VAL A 60 -6.27 -9.09 2.41
N SER A 61 -6.32 -8.65 1.16
CA SER A 61 -5.55 -9.29 0.10
C SER A 61 -4.06 -9.22 0.34
N LYS A 62 -3.59 -8.10 0.89
CA LYS A 62 -2.18 -7.92 1.16
C LYS A 62 -1.71 -8.81 2.33
N GLY A 63 -2.53 -8.90 3.38
CA GLY A 63 -2.14 -9.64 4.57
C GLY A 63 -0.82 -9.14 5.13
N LYS A 64 0.14 -10.03 5.33
CA LYS A 64 1.45 -9.67 5.89
C LYS A 64 2.53 -9.55 4.83
N VAL A 65 2.15 -9.36 3.59
CA VAL A 65 3.11 -9.19 2.51
C VAL A 65 3.83 -7.84 2.67
N ILE A 66 5.16 -7.85 2.53
CA ILE A 66 5.92 -6.61 2.50
C ILE A 66 5.75 -6.03 1.10
N MET A 67 5.27 -4.81 1.05
CA MET A 67 4.88 -4.19 -0.22
C MET A 67 5.83 -3.06 -0.58
N PRO A 68 6.19 -2.92 -1.85
CA PRO A 68 6.87 -1.70 -2.26
C PRO A 68 5.96 -0.51 -1.99
N SER A 69 6.55 0.65 -1.70
CA SER A 69 5.74 1.84 -1.45
C SER A 69 4.98 2.21 -2.72
N LEU A 70 3.67 2.24 -2.63
CA LEU A 70 2.84 2.63 -3.75
C LEU A 70 2.78 4.15 -3.85
N ARG A 71 2.53 4.65 -5.05
CA ARG A 71 2.51 6.09 -5.27
C ARG A 71 1.29 6.70 -4.60
N ILE A 72 1.49 7.89 -4.03
CA ILE A 72 0.41 8.65 -3.43
C ILE A 72 -0.39 9.34 -4.53
N ARG A 73 -1.70 9.22 -4.46
CA ARG A 73 -2.57 9.90 -5.40
C ARG A 73 -2.96 11.25 -4.84
N LYS A 74 -2.52 12.28 -5.51
CA LYS A 74 -2.81 13.64 -5.09
C LYS A 74 -4.24 14.01 -5.45
N PRO A 75 -4.80 15.04 -4.80
CA PRO A 75 -6.13 15.51 -5.17
C PRO A 75 -6.17 15.87 -6.65
N LEU A 76 -7.32 15.66 -7.26
CA LEU A 76 -7.47 15.96 -8.67
C LEU A 76 -7.37 17.46 -8.92
N GLY A 77 -6.55 17.83 -9.87
CA GLY A 77 -6.51 19.19 -10.37
C GLY A 77 -7.20 19.23 -11.70
N ILE A 78 -6.91 20.24 -12.44
CA ILE A 78 -7.58 20.46 -13.72
C ILE A 78 -7.37 19.33 -14.71
N ASP A 79 -6.15 18.92 -14.88
CA ASP A 79 -5.87 17.86 -15.80
C ASP A 79 -5.51 16.60 -15.15
N SER A 80 -5.89 16.38 -13.97
CA SER A 80 -5.32 15.29 -13.24
C SER A 80 -6.11 14.01 -13.28
N LYS A 81 -7.26 13.96 -13.96
CA LYS A 81 -7.99 12.70 -13.99
C LYS A 81 -7.19 11.59 -14.68
N ALA A 82 -6.58 11.89 -15.81
CA ALA A 82 -5.78 10.91 -16.53
C ALA A 82 -4.56 10.50 -15.70
N GLU A 83 -3.93 11.46 -15.03
CA GLU A 83 -2.80 11.19 -14.18
C GLU A 83 -3.23 10.32 -12.99
N PHE A 84 -4.35 10.66 -12.36
CA PHE A 84 -4.89 9.91 -11.25
C PHE A 84 -5.14 8.46 -11.68
N ASP A 85 -5.84 8.28 -12.81
CA ASP A 85 -6.17 6.96 -13.31
C ASP A 85 -4.92 6.15 -13.63
N ARG A 86 -3.90 6.81 -14.17
CA ARG A 86 -2.64 6.13 -14.47
C ARG A 86 -1.95 5.66 -13.20
N VAL A 87 -1.93 6.50 -12.16
CA VAL A 87 -1.31 6.12 -10.90
C VAL A 87 -2.07 4.94 -10.27
N VAL A 88 -3.40 4.99 -10.32
CA VAL A 88 -4.20 3.88 -9.81
C VAL A 88 -3.86 2.59 -10.55
N PHE A 89 -3.79 2.67 -11.89
CA PHE A 89 -3.48 1.49 -12.68
C PHE A 89 -2.11 0.94 -12.34
N GLU A 90 -1.11 1.81 -12.27
CA GLU A 90 0.27 1.39 -11.96
C GLU A 90 0.36 0.78 -10.57
N ASN A 91 -0.29 1.40 -9.59
CA ASN A 91 -0.29 0.87 -8.24
C ASN A 91 -0.96 -0.50 -8.18
N GLN A 92 -2.04 -0.70 -8.92
CA GLN A 92 -2.70 -2.00 -8.96
C GLN A 92 -1.79 -3.06 -9.56
N GLN A 93 -1.03 -2.71 -10.58
CA GLN A 93 -0.12 -3.66 -11.20
C GLN A 93 0.96 -4.08 -10.20
N VAL A 94 1.56 -3.11 -9.51
CA VAL A 94 2.58 -3.41 -8.50
C VAL A 94 1.99 -4.24 -7.37
N PHE A 95 0.82 -3.86 -6.90
CA PHE A 95 0.17 -4.52 -5.78
C PHE A 95 -0.11 -6.00 -6.10
N LYS A 96 -0.75 -6.23 -7.23
CA LYS A 96 -1.12 -7.60 -7.62
C LYS A 96 0.12 -8.44 -7.93
N ALA A 97 1.10 -7.85 -8.59
CA ALA A 97 2.32 -8.58 -8.92
C ALA A 97 3.09 -8.95 -7.66
N THR A 98 3.14 -8.06 -6.68
CA THR A 98 3.84 -8.34 -5.44
C THR A 98 3.19 -9.50 -4.69
N ILE A 99 1.86 -9.49 -4.59
CA ILE A 99 1.15 -10.58 -3.92
C ILE A 99 1.39 -11.90 -4.65
N ARG A 100 1.29 -11.87 -5.98
CA ARG A 100 1.53 -13.06 -6.79
C ARG A 100 2.94 -13.60 -6.58
N ASP A 101 3.93 -12.71 -6.59
CA ASP A 101 5.33 -13.11 -6.47
C ASP A 101 5.62 -13.69 -5.08
N VAL A 102 5.05 -13.09 -4.03
CA VAL A 102 5.26 -13.61 -2.69
C VAL A 102 4.65 -15.00 -2.56
N LYS A 103 3.47 -15.21 -3.13
CA LYS A 103 2.84 -16.53 -3.11
C LYS A 103 3.65 -17.55 -3.89
N ALA A 104 4.41 -17.09 -4.87
CA ALA A 104 5.26 -17.97 -5.66
C ALA A 104 6.64 -18.19 -5.03
N GLY A 105 6.88 -17.61 -3.84
CA GLY A 105 8.14 -17.80 -3.14
C GLY A 105 9.20 -16.76 -3.43
N ILE A 106 8.88 -15.72 -4.16
CA ILE A 106 9.82 -14.64 -4.42
C ILE A 106 9.79 -13.68 -3.23
N LYS A 107 10.95 -13.33 -2.72
CA LYS A 107 11.05 -12.49 -1.55
C LYS A 107 11.40 -11.05 -1.92
N PHE A 108 11.09 -10.14 -1.01
CA PHE A 108 11.41 -8.73 -1.17
C PHE A 108 12.23 -8.27 0.02
N SER A 109 13.13 -7.31 -0.23
CA SER A 109 13.90 -6.71 0.84
C SER A 109 12.99 -5.82 1.68
N LYS A 110 13.52 -5.33 2.80
CA LYS A 110 12.77 -4.42 3.67
C LYS A 110 12.34 -3.16 2.94
N ARG A 111 13.04 -2.80 1.86
CA ARG A 111 12.71 -1.61 1.10
C ARG A 111 11.76 -1.91 -0.06
N GLY A 112 11.29 -3.13 -0.17
CA GLY A 112 10.39 -3.50 -1.25
C GLY A 112 11.07 -3.91 -2.53
N LYS A 113 12.39 -4.04 -2.53
CA LYS A 113 13.07 -4.50 -3.72
C LYS A 113 12.94 -5.99 -3.85
N LYS A 114 12.67 -6.44 -5.06
CA LYS A 114 12.53 -7.85 -5.34
C LYS A 114 13.86 -8.56 -5.15
N ILE A 115 13.81 -9.65 -4.44
CA ILE A 115 14.97 -10.51 -4.21
C ILE A 115 14.62 -11.86 -4.76
N LEU A 116 15.44 -12.36 -5.67
CA LEU A 116 15.19 -13.65 -6.26
C LEU A 116 15.28 -14.74 -5.19
N ASN A 117 14.40 -15.72 -5.35
CA ASN A 117 14.39 -16.86 -4.45
C ASN A 117 15.74 -17.56 -4.59
N PRO A 118 16.42 -17.84 -3.47
CA PRO A 118 17.71 -18.51 -3.57
C PRO A 118 17.67 -19.83 -4.31
N LYS A 119 16.50 -20.49 -4.35
CA LYS A 119 16.42 -21.71 -5.03
C LYS A 119 16.23 -21.46 -6.42
N GLY A 120 16.12 -20.36 -6.68
CA GLY A 120 15.94 -20.18 -7.77
C GLY A 120 15.88 -20.15 -8.91
N ARG A 121 15.67 -20.34 -9.21
CA ARG A 121 15.54 -20.60 -10.13
C ARG A 121 14.96 -19.92 -10.58
N GLY A 122 15.00 -19.54 -10.46
CA GLY A 122 14.41 -18.76 -11.11
C GLY A 122 13.27 -18.62 -11.37
#